data_dbe6d6ec0dfdc449211c2e6855a70177
#
_entry.id   dbe6d6ec0dfdc449211c2e6855a70177
#
_cell.length_a   1.000
_cell.length_b   1.000
_cell.length_c   1.000
_cell.angle_alpha   90.00
_cell.angle_beta   90.00
_cell.angle_gamma   90.00
#
_symmetry.space_group_name_H-M   'P 1'
#
loop_
_entity.id
_entity.type
_entity.pdbx_description
1 polymer ?
#
loop_
_entity_poly.entity_id
_entity_poly.type
_entity_poly.pdbx_seq_one_letter_code
_entity_poly.pdbx_strand_id
1 'polypeptide(L)'
;VIPNKGVDFMRYTISGKNINITPGLKDAVESKLGKLERYFSPDTEVQVTLSVEKGRQKIEVTIPVKGSIIRAEQDSSDMYVSVDLVEEIIERQIKKYKTKIVDKKQNALAFNEAFLQEESEPEETVNIVKTKRFAMKPMDAEEACVQMELLGHNFFMFLNADTNEVNVVYKRKGNSYGLIEPEF
;
A
#
# COMPACT_ATOMS: atom_id res chain seq x y z
N VAL A 1 -28.69 -12.98 31.90
CA VAL A 1 -27.49 -12.27 31.49
C VAL A 1 -27.06 -12.93 30.18
N ILE A 2 -27.36 -12.29 29.04
CA ILE A 2 -26.91 -12.72 27.72
C ILE A 2 -25.46 -12.24 27.59
N PRO A 3 -24.45 -13.10 27.36
CA PRO A 3 -23.12 -12.65 27.09
C PRO A 3 -23.15 -11.88 25.76
N ASN A 4 -22.83 -10.59 25.82
CA ASN A 4 -22.58 -9.78 24.67
C ASN A 4 -21.36 -10.40 23.96
N LYS A 5 -21.61 -11.18 22.91
CA LYS A 5 -20.56 -11.61 22.00
C LYS A 5 -20.06 -10.33 21.34
N GLY A 6 -18.95 -9.81 21.82
CA GLY A 6 -18.21 -8.76 21.13
C GLY A 6 -17.98 -9.24 19.71
N VAL A 7 -18.61 -8.60 18.76
CA VAL A 7 -18.31 -8.81 17.35
C VAL A 7 -16.94 -8.15 17.19
N ASP A 8 -15.90 -8.98 17.06
CA ASP A 8 -14.55 -8.50 16.80
C ASP A 8 -14.53 -7.91 15.39
N PHE A 9 -14.57 -6.59 15.32
CA PHE A 9 -14.46 -5.82 14.08
C PHE A 9 -12.99 -5.47 13.82
N MET A 10 -12.64 -5.20 12.55
CA MET A 10 -11.36 -4.61 12.20
C MET A 10 -11.16 -3.30 13.00
N ARG A 11 -9.93 -3.06 13.42
CA ARG A 11 -9.58 -1.86 14.20
C ARG A 11 -9.03 -0.78 13.28
N TYR A 12 -9.64 0.40 13.29
CA TYR A 12 -9.26 1.51 12.43
C TYR A 12 -8.49 2.56 13.23
N THR A 13 -7.29 2.90 12.74
CA THR A 13 -6.53 4.06 13.19
C THR A 13 -6.57 5.13 12.09
N ILE A 14 -7.39 6.17 12.29
CA ILE A 14 -7.61 7.21 11.29
C ILE A 14 -6.88 8.48 11.71
N SER A 15 -6.01 8.98 10.83
CA SER A 15 -5.25 10.21 11.02
C SER A 15 -5.49 11.21 9.89
N GLY A 16 -5.35 12.51 10.18
CA GLY A 16 -5.53 13.59 9.21
C GLY A 16 -4.27 14.44 9.05
N LYS A 17 -3.92 14.77 7.81
CA LYS A 17 -2.89 15.76 7.46
C LYS A 17 -3.56 16.92 6.71
N ASN A 18 -3.51 18.12 7.28
CA ASN A 18 -4.19 19.31 6.75
C ASN A 18 -5.71 19.15 6.62
N ILE A 19 -6.31 18.26 7.40
CA ILE A 19 -7.75 18.02 7.47
C ILE A 19 -8.13 17.59 8.90
N ASN A 20 -9.26 18.06 9.38
CA ASN A 20 -9.84 17.58 10.63
C ASN A 20 -10.70 16.34 10.35
N ILE A 21 -10.50 15.29 11.13
CA ILE A 21 -11.31 14.08 11.05
C ILE A 21 -12.65 14.36 11.75
N THR A 22 -13.67 14.62 10.96
CA THR A 22 -15.04 14.79 11.46
C THR A 22 -15.68 13.43 11.75
N PRO A 23 -16.69 13.35 12.65
CA PRO A 23 -17.43 12.11 12.86
C PRO A 23 -17.98 11.51 11.57
N GLY A 24 -18.53 12.33 10.65
CA GLY A 24 -19.03 11.87 9.36
C GLY A 24 -17.97 11.29 8.46
N LEU A 25 -16.74 11.82 8.44
CA LEU A 25 -15.62 11.24 7.70
C LEU A 25 -15.18 9.92 8.31
N LYS A 26 -15.12 9.84 9.64
CA LYS A 26 -14.81 8.62 10.36
C LYS A 26 -15.82 7.52 10.02
N ASP A 27 -17.10 7.82 10.15
CA ASP A 27 -18.20 6.89 9.87
C ASP A 27 -18.16 6.42 8.39
N ALA A 28 -17.87 7.32 7.46
CA ALA A 28 -17.75 6.98 6.04
C ALA A 28 -16.58 6.00 5.79
N VAL A 29 -15.40 6.27 6.37
CA VAL A 29 -14.24 5.40 6.26
C VAL A 29 -14.54 4.01 6.85
N GLU A 30 -15.05 3.95 8.10
CA GLU A 30 -15.37 2.70 8.78
C GLU A 30 -16.47 1.91 8.04
N SER A 31 -17.52 2.58 7.57
CA SER A 31 -18.60 1.93 6.82
C SER A 31 -18.15 1.37 5.46
N LYS A 32 -17.30 2.09 4.72
CA LYS A 32 -16.84 1.65 3.40
C LYS A 32 -15.77 0.58 3.50
N LEU A 33 -14.74 0.82 4.29
CA LEU A 33 -13.66 -0.17 4.50
C LEU A 33 -14.14 -1.40 5.30
N GLY A 34 -15.23 -1.27 6.08
CA GLY A 34 -15.87 -2.40 6.77
C GLY A 34 -16.32 -3.52 5.83
N LYS A 35 -16.58 -3.24 4.56
CA LYS A 35 -16.86 -4.28 3.57
C LYS A 35 -15.68 -5.24 3.36
N LEU A 36 -14.46 -4.78 3.65
CA LEU A 36 -13.26 -5.60 3.55
C LEU A 36 -13.12 -6.61 4.70
N GLU A 37 -13.90 -6.48 5.79
CA GLU A 37 -13.88 -7.39 6.93
C GLU A 37 -14.13 -8.84 6.54
N ARG A 38 -14.91 -9.07 5.49
CA ARG A 38 -15.15 -10.41 4.94
C ARG A 38 -13.89 -11.15 4.47
N TYR A 39 -12.81 -10.43 4.20
CA TYR A 39 -11.53 -11.00 3.73
C TYR A 39 -10.57 -11.30 4.86
N PHE A 40 -10.63 -10.54 5.94
CA PHE A 40 -9.64 -10.57 7.01
C PHE A 40 -10.15 -11.30 8.25
N SER A 41 -9.22 -11.72 9.10
CA SER A 41 -9.52 -12.19 10.45
C SER A 41 -9.96 -11.02 11.34
N PRO A 42 -10.78 -11.27 12.36
CA PRO A 42 -11.03 -10.31 13.43
C PRO A 42 -9.71 -9.77 13.98
N ASP A 43 -9.70 -8.58 14.56
CA ASP A 43 -8.51 -7.90 15.09
C ASP A 43 -7.51 -7.34 14.05
N THR A 44 -7.78 -7.46 12.76
CA THR A 44 -6.92 -6.84 11.74
C THR A 44 -6.88 -5.33 11.92
N GLU A 45 -5.68 -4.76 12.00
CA GLU A 45 -5.48 -3.32 12.09
C GLU A 45 -5.49 -2.66 10.71
N VAL A 46 -6.21 -1.56 10.59
CA VAL A 46 -6.27 -0.74 9.38
C VAL A 46 -5.81 0.66 9.70
N GLN A 47 -4.73 1.07 9.10
CA GLN A 47 -4.21 2.43 9.22
C GLN A 47 -4.71 3.26 8.05
N VAL A 48 -5.38 4.37 8.34
CA VAL A 48 -5.94 5.29 7.35
C VAL A 48 -5.37 6.67 7.57
N THR A 49 -4.82 7.27 6.52
CA THR A 49 -4.38 8.67 6.52
C THR A 49 -5.18 9.44 5.49
N LEU A 50 -5.93 10.45 5.94
CA LEU A 50 -6.63 11.41 5.10
C LEU A 50 -5.78 12.67 4.97
N SER A 51 -5.62 13.21 3.76
CA SER A 51 -4.85 14.42 3.56
C SER A 51 -5.47 15.33 2.50
N VAL A 52 -5.26 16.64 2.65
CA VAL A 52 -5.66 17.64 1.65
C VAL A 52 -4.44 18.41 1.21
N GLU A 53 -4.13 18.35 -0.09
CA GLU A 53 -3.03 19.07 -0.71
C GLU A 53 -3.48 19.70 -2.02
N LYS A 54 -3.31 21.03 -2.14
CA LYS A 54 -3.64 21.78 -3.38
C LYS A 54 -5.03 21.46 -3.95
N GLY A 55 -6.04 21.33 -3.09
CA GLY A 55 -7.42 21.04 -3.44
C GLY A 55 -7.71 19.56 -3.79
N ARG A 56 -6.72 18.68 -3.72
CA ARG A 56 -6.90 17.23 -3.84
C ARG A 56 -7.08 16.61 -2.46
N GLN A 57 -8.07 15.76 -2.36
CA GLN A 57 -8.42 15.04 -1.14
C GLN A 57 -7.98 13.59 -1.30
N LYS A 58 -6.95 13.23 -0.56
CA LYS A 58 -6.25 11.95 -0.68
C LYS A 58 -6.52 11.06 0.52
N ILE A 59 -6.76 9.80 0.26
CA ILE A 59 -6.77 8.73 1.25
C ILE A 59 -5.63 7.75 0.99
N GLU A 60 -4.95 7.36 2.04
CA GLU A 60 -3.98 6.28 2.06
C GLU A 60 -4.42 5.24 3.09
N VAL A 61 -4.53 4.00 2.67
CA VAL A 61 -4.91 2.87 3.53
C VAL A 61 -3.77 1.87 3.55
N THR A 62 -3.35 1.47 4.74
CA THR A 62 -2.34 0.45 4.98
C THR A 62 -2.91 -0.61 5.90
N ILE A 63 -2.88 -1.86 5.45
CA ILE A 63 -3.31 -3.03 6.21
C ILE A 63 -2.09 -3.94 6.36
N PRO A 64 -1.40 -3.88 7.52
CA PRO A 64 -0.30 -4.79 7.79
C PRO A 64 -0.87 -6.20 8.02
N VAL A 65 -0.42 -7.14 7.20
CA VAL A 65 -0.68 -8.56 7.37
C VAL A 65 0.63 -9.25 7.68
N LYS A 66 0.61 -10.33 8.46
CA LYS A 66 1.83 -10.99 8.91
C LYS A 66 2.71 -11.39 7.72
N GLY A 67 3.86 -10.73 7.58
CA GLY A 67 4.84 -10.98 6.50
C GLY A 67 4.54 -10.25 5.18
N SER A 68 3.54 -9.35 5.15
CA SER A 68 3.19 -8.56 3.97
C SER A 68 2.47 -7.27 4.37
N ILE A 69 2.35 -6.34 3.45
CA ILE A 69 1.59 -5.11 3.64
C ILE A 69 0.69 -4.91 2.42
N ILE A 70 -0.59 -4.71 2.66
CA ILE A 70 -1.53 -4.26 1.63
C ILE A 70 -1.64 -2.75 1.77
N ARG A 71 -1.35 -2.02 0.70
CA ARG A 71 -1.42 -0.56 0.68
C ARG A 71 -2.08 -0.07 -0.59
N ALA A 72 -2.97 0.89 -0.43
CA ALA A 72 -3.57 1.61 -1.55
C ALA A 72 -3.67 3.10 -1.23
N GLU A 73 -3.54 3.90 -2.26
CA GLU A 73 -3.62 5.35 -2.21
C GLU A 73 -4.54 5.82 -3.32
N GLN A 74 -5.46 6.73 -3.01
CA GLN A 74 -6.33 7.34 -3.99
C GLN A 74 -6.61 8.80 -3.66
N ASP A 75 -6.76 9.63 -4.69
CA ASP A 75 -7.07 11.03 -4.55
C ASP A 75 -8.14 11.48 -5.55
N SER A 76 -8.98 12.41 -5.11
CA SER A 76 -10.00 13.04 -5.92
C SER A 76 -10.27 14.48 -5.45
N SER A 77 -11.27 15.14 -6.02
CA SER A 77 -11.76 16.44 -5.53
C SER A 77 -12.65 16.31 -4.29
N ASP A 78 -13.08 15.12 -3.93
CA ASP A 78 -13.97 14.82 -2.81
C ASP A 78 -13.45 13.62 -2.01
N MET A 79 -13.33 13.77 -0.67
CA MET A 79 -12.80 12.72 0.19
C MET A 79 -13.69 11.46 0.19
N TYR A 80 -14.99 11.61 0.14
CA TYR A 80 -15.91 10.48 0.12
C TYR A 80 -15.73 9.63 -1.15
N VAL A 81 -15.50 10.29 -2.29
CA VAL A 81 -15.17 9.59 -3.55
C VAL A 81 -13.82 8.89 -3.44
N SER A 82 -12.82 9.53 -2.81
CA SER A 82 -11.51 8.90 -2.60
C SER A 82 -11.62 7.66 -1.71
N VAL A 83 -12.49 7.67 -0.70
CA VAL A 83 -12.77 6.52 0.17
C VAL A 83 -13.41 5.37 -0.62
N ASP A 84 -14.36 5.66 -1.50
CA ASP A 84 -14.99 4.61 -2.33
C ASP A 84 -13.98 3.97 -3.29
N LEU A 85 -13.18 4.77 -3.96
CA LEU A 85 -12.18 4.29 -4.92
C LEU A 85 -11.06 3.46 -4.27
N VAL A 86 -10.61 3.83 -3.07
CA VAL A 86 -9.56 3.07 -2.39
C VAL A 86 -10.04 1.71 -1.92
N GLU A 87 -11.31 1.59 -1.49
CA GLU A 87 -11.92 0.31 -1.12
C GLU A 87 -11.91 -0.67 -2.29
N GLU A 88 -12.36 -0.24 -3.47
CA GLU A 88 -12.36 -1.06 -4.68
C GLU A 88 -10.96 -1.51 -5.11
N ILE A 89 -9.95 -0.63 -4.94
CA ILE A 89 -8.56 -0.97 -5.26
C ILE A 89 -8.04 -2.06 -4.32
N ILE A 90 -8.28 -1.93 -3.02
CA ILE A 90 -7.84 -2.91 -2.04
C ILE A 90 -8.52 -4.26 -2.28
N GLU A 91 -9.83 -4.26 -2.50
CA GLU A 91 -10.58 -5.49 -2.80
C GLU A 91 -9.99 -6.21 -4.02
N ARG A 92 -9.76 -5.49 -5.11
CA ARG A 92 -9.16 -6.03 -6.33
C ARG A 92 -7.74 -6.56 -6.09
N GLN A 93 -6.91 -5.87 -5.29
CA GLN A 93 -5.57 -6.34 -4.93
C GLN A 93 -5.63 -7.65 -4.14
N ILE A 94 -6.52 -7.75 -3.16
CA ILE A 94 -6.69 -8.97 -2.33
C ILE A 94 -7.11 -10.14 -3.22
N LYS A 95 -8.10 -9.96 -4.08
CA LYS A 95 -8.60 -11.01 -4.98
C LYS A 95 -7.51 -11.44 -5.97
N LYS A 96 -6.86 -10.48 -6.64
CA LYS A 96 -5.83 -10.72 -7.65
C LYS A 96 -4.61 -11.48 -7.10
N TYR A 97 -4.21 -11.17 -5.88
CA TYR A 97 -2.98 -11.72 -5.30
C TYR A 97 -3.24 -12.69 -4.15
N LYS A 98 -4.48 -13.20 -4.03
CA LYS A 98 -4.91 -14.11 -2.97
C LYS A 98 -3.89 -15.21 -2.69
N THR A 99 -3.56 -16.00 -3.69
CA THR A 99 -2.64 -17.14 -3.56
C THR A 99 -1.25 -16.69 -3.11
N LYS A 100 -0.71 -15.60 -3.68
CA LYS A 100 0.62 -15.08 -3.32
C LYS A 100 0.69 -14.48 -1.92
N ILE A 101 -0.42 -13.89 -1.45
CA ILE A 101 -0.50 -13.34 -0.10
C ILE A 101 -0.63 -14.47 0.91
N VAL A 102 -1.38 -15.53 0.58
CA VAL A 102 -1.72 -16.66 1.46
C VAL A 102 -0.66 -17.77 1.44
N ASP A 103 0.09 -17.96 0.35
CA ASP A 103 1.10 -19.01 0.19
C ASP A 103 2.22 -18.99 1.26
N LYS A 104 2.45 -17.84 1.88
CA LYS A 104 3.26 -17.80 3.09
C LYS A 104 2.40 -18.29 4.26
N LYS A 105 2.63 -19.51 4.75
CA LYS A 105 1.89 -20.15 5.87
C LYS A 105 1.58 -19.23 7.07
N GLN A 106 2.38 -18.18 7.26
CA GLN A 106 2.19 -17.19 8.32
C GLN A 106 1.08 -16.17 8.01
N ASN A 107 0.75 -15.94 6.75
CA ASN A 107 -0.23 -14.93 6.35
C ASN A 107 -1.67 -15.49 6.39
N ALA A 108 -1.85 -16.79 6.26
CA ALA A 108 -3.18 -17.41 6.29
C ALA A 108 -3.98 -17.04 7.54
N LEU A 109 -3.31 -16.87 8.69
CA LEU A 109 -3.96 -16.49 9.96
C LEU A 109 -4.53 -15.05 9.96
N ALA A 110 -4.15 -14.21 9.01
CA ALA A 110 -4.64 -12.84 8.88
C ALA A 110 -5.93 -12.75 8.04
N PHE A 111 -6.36 -13.87 7.43
CA PHE A 111 -7.51 -13.90 6.54
C PHE A 111 -8.61 -14.78 7.09
N ASN A 112 -9.87 -14.47 6.71
CA ASN A 112 -11.03 -15.25 7.06
C ASN A 112 -10.98 -16.64 6.40
N GLU A 113 -11.35 -17.70 7.13
CA GLU A 113 -11.35 -19.07 6.61
C GLU A 113 -12.26 -19.24 5.39
N ALA A 114 -13.42 -18.59 5.36
CA ALA A 114 -14.31 -18.62 4.21
C ALA A 114 -13.65 -18.06 2.94
N PHE A 115 -12.92 -16.95 3.06
CA PHE A 115 -12.15 -16.39 1.95
C PHE A 115 -11.03 -17.32 1.50
N LEU A 116 -10.37 -18.02 2.42
CA LEU A 116 -9.30 -18.97 2.08
C LEU A 116 -9.83 -20.18 1.29
N GLN A 117 -11.09 -20.59 1.53
CA GLN A 117 -11.73 -21.72 0.87
C GLN A 117 -12.39 -21.36 -0.48
N GLU A 118 -12.63 -20.09 -0.78
CA GLU A 118 -13.14 -19.69 -2.09
C GLU A 118 -12.15 -20.10 -3.19
N GLU A 119 -12.65 -20.59 -4.32
CA GLU A 119 -11.81 -20.83 -5.50
C GLU A 119 -11.17 -19.52 -5.96
N SER A 120 -9.85 -19.55 -6.17
CA SER A 120 -9.11 -18.40 -6.69
C SER A 120 -9.48 -18.16 -8.15
N GLU A 121 -9.76 -16.91 -8.50
CA GLU A 121 -9.82 -16.55 -9.92
C GLU A 121 -8.49 -16.91 -10.60
N PRO A 122 -8.49 -17.21 -11.92
CA PRO A 122 -7.27 -17.57 -12.64
C PRO A 122 -6.22 -16.47 -12.45
N GLU A 123 -5.08 -16.86 -11.88
CA GLU A 123 -4.00 -15.94 -11.54
C GLU A 123 -3.38 -15.31 -12.78
N GLU A 124 -3.25 -14.00 -12.79
CA GLU A 124 -2.23 -13.36 -13.61
C GLU A 124 -0.84 -13.76 -13.06
N THR A 125 -0.17 -14.67 -13.73
CA THR A 125 1.18 -15.09 -13.35
C THR A 125 2.13 -13.90 -13.43
N VAL A 126 2.80 -13.58 -12.31
CA VAL A 126 3.91 -12.62 -12.32
C VAL A 126 5.07 -13.28 -13.04
N ASN A 127 5.29 -12.91 -14.29
CA ASN A 127 6.36 -13.45 -15.11
C ASN A 127 7.49 -12.42 -15.23
N ILE A 128 8.70 -12.80 -14.80
CA ILE A 128 9.91 -11.99 -15.00
C ILE A 128 10.44 -12.30 -16.41
N VAL A 129 9.99 -11.53 -17.38
CA VAL A 129 10.34 -11.74 -18.79
C VAL A 129 11.74 -11.25 -19.16
N LYS A 130 12.39 -10.43 -18.31
CA LYS A 130 13.70 -9.87 -18.61
C LYS A 130 14.51 -9.60 -17.34
N THR A 131 15.73 -10.08 -17.33
CA THR A 131 16.75 -9.74 -16.32
C THR A 131 17.83 -8.88 -16.96
N LYS A 132 18.18 -7.74 -16.34
CA LYS A 132 19.31 -6.91 -16.76
C LYS A 132 20.39 -6.98 -15.68
N ARG A 133 21.65 -7.07 -16.11
CA ARG A 133 22.83 -6.97 -15.25
C ARG A 133 23.70 -5.85 -15.78
N PHE A 134 24.15 -4.98 -14.92
CA PHE A 134 25.03 -3.86 -15.29
C PHE A 134 26.03 -3.59 -14.16
N ALA A 135 27.20 -3.08 -14.53
CA ALA A 135 28.19 -2.66 -13.55
C ALA A 135 27.75 -1.31 -12.96
N MET A 136 27.69 -1.24 -11.64
CA MET A 136 27.41 0.02 -10.95
C MET A 136 28.73 0.76 -10.69
N LYS A 137 28.75 2.06 -11.00
CA LYS A 137 29.83 2.98 -10.59
C LYS A 137 29.32 3.74 -9.36
N PRO A 138 30.20 4.01 -8.38
CA PRO A 138 29.85 4.89 -7.28
C PRO A 138 29.49 6.29 -7.81
N MET A 139 28.40 6.86 -7.33
CA MET A 139 27.94 8.21 -7.65
C MET A 139 27.09 8.76 -6.50
N ASP A 140 26.89 10.07 -6.46
CA ASP A 140 25.95 10.67 -5.50
C ASP A 140 24.50 10.60 -6.01
N ALA A 141 23.56 10.95 -5.12
CA ALA A 141 22.11 10.86 -5.42
C ALA A 141 21.67 11.87 -6.49
N GLU A 142 22.31 13.04 -6.58
CA GLU A 142 21.99 14.06 -7.59
C GLU A 142 22.43 13.58 -8.97
N GLU A 143 23.64 13.04 -9.08
CA GLU A 143 24.15 12.42 -10.31
C GLU A 143 23.25 11.26 -10.74
N ALA A 144 22.81 10.43 -9.81
CA ALA A 144 21.90 9.32 -10.10
C ALA A 144 20.53 9.80 -10.64
N CYS A 145 20.00 10.93 -10.15
CA CYS A 145 18.80 11.55 -10.69
C CYS A 145 19.02 12.04 -12.13
N VAL A 146 20.16 12.67 -12.41
CA VAL A 146 20.51 13.12 -13.77
C VAL A 146 20.62 11.92 -14.72
N GLN A 147 21.31 10.86 -14.31
CA GLN A 147 21.43 9.62 -15.10
C GLN A 147 20.07 8.99 -15.38
N MET A 148 19.19 8.96 -14.39
CA MET A 148 17.83 8.48 -14.54
C MET A 148 17.06 9.25 -15.62
N GLU A 149 17.13 10.58 -15.60
CA GLU A 149 16.45 11.44 -16.59
C GLU A 149 17.04 11.27 -18.00
N LEU A 150 18.37 11.20 -18.12
CA LEU A 150 19.05 10.99 -19.40
C LEU A 150 18.70 9.65 -20.05
N LEU A 151 18.44 8.62 -19.22
CA LEU A 151 18.02 7.30 -19.69
C LEU A 151 16.49 7.21 -19.93
N GLY A 152 15.72 8.25 -19.60
CA GLY A 152 14.26 8.23 -19.70
C GLY A 152 13.59 7.23 -18.76
N HIS A 153 14.22 6.95 -17.62
CA HIS A 153 13.69 6.00 -16.64
C HIS A 153 12.91 6.73 -15.55
N ASN A 154 12.03 5.99 -14.86
CA ASN A 154 11.29 6.49 -13.70
C ASN A 154 11.95 6.11 -12.37
N PHE A 155 12.94 5.25 -12.40
CA PHE A 155 13.81 4.89 -11.28
C PHE A 155 15.19 4.52 -11.77
N PHE A 156 16.17 4.64 -10.88
CA PHE A 156 17.55 4.27 -11.17
C PHE A 156 18.21 3.72 -9.90
N MET A 157 18.87 2.58 -10.04
CA MET A 157 19.62 1.92 -8.97
C MET A 157 21.09 2.25 -9.13
N PHE A 158 21.75 2.67 -8.07
CA PHE A 158 23.15 3.10 -8.08
C PHE A 158 23.88 2.69 -6.81
N LEU A 159 25.19 2.69 -6.85
CA LEU A 159 26.04 2.55 -5.67
C LEU A 159 26.30 3.95 -5.12
N ASN A 160 25.86 4.22 -3.89
CA ASN A 160 26.09 5.51 -3.25
C ASN A 160 27.57 5.64 -2.88
N ALA A 161 28.20 6.72 -3.33
CA ALA A 161 29.63 6.96 -3.12
C ALA A 161 29.98 7.22 -1.64
N ASP A 162 29.03 7.75 -0.85
CA ASP A 162 29.25 8.09 0.55
C ASP A 162 29.08 6.87 1.48
N THR A 163 28.06 6.05 1.22
CA THR A 163 27.72 4.90 2.09
C THR A 163 28.27 3.58 1.57
N ASN A 164 28.67 3.53 0.29
CA ASN A 164 29.03 2.31 -0.42
C ASN A 164 27.92 1.24 -0.44
N GLU A 165 26.67 1.69 -0.38
CA GLU A 165 25.47 0.85 -0.40
C GLU A 165 24.66 1.07 -1.67
N VAL A 166 23.87 0.08 -2.04
CA VAL A 166 22.98 0.18 -3.19
C VAL A 166 21.73 0.94 -2.83
N ASN A 167 21.56 2.11 -3.46
CA ASN A 167 20.40 2.99 -3.27
C ASN A 167 19.58 3.06 -4.57
N VAL A 168 18.34 3.55 -4.44
CA VAL A 168 17.45 3.76 -5.59
C VAL A 168 16.89 5.17 -5.56
N VAL A 169 17.08 5.93 -6.64
CA VAL A 169 16.33 7.16 -6.88
C VAL A 169 15.12 6.88 -7.77
N TYR A 170 14.03 7.58 -7.52
CA TYR A 170 12.80 7.43 -8.30
C TYR A 170 12.07 8.76 -8.48
N LYS A 171 11.38 8.87 -9.62
CA LYS A 171 10.61 10.05 -9.98
C LYS A 171 9.30 10.11 -9.20
N ARG A 172 8.99 11.28 -8.64
CA ARG A 172 7.73 11.58 -7.96
C ARG A 172 6.87 12.52 -8.78
N LYS A 173 5.60 12.65 -8.43
CA LYS A 173 4.71 13.67 -9.02
C LYS A 173 5.27 15.07 -8.71
N GLY A 174 5.20 16.00 -9.68
CA GLY A 174 5.56 17.39 -9.45
C GLY A 174 7.06 17.70 -9.60
N ASN A 175 7.76 16.99 -10.47
CA ASN A 175 9.17 17.23 -10.80
C ASN A 175 10.11 17.15 -9.57
N SER A 176 9.82 16.20 -8.70
CA SER A 176 10.62 15.89 -7.51
C SER A 176 11.07 14.43 -7.54
N TYR A 177 12.09 14.11 -6.76
CA TYR A 177 12.68 12.78 -6.67
C TYR A 177 12.57 12.23 -5.26
N GLY A 178 12.59 10.92 -5.13
CA GLY A 178 12.73 10.22 -3.86
C GLY A 178 13.97 9.36 -3.88
N LEU A 179 14.58 9.19 -2.72
CA LEU A 179 15.69 8.29 -2.48
C LEU A 179 15.22 7.16 -1.57
N ILE A 180 15.58 5.94 -1.91
CA ILE A 180 15.40 4.74 -1.09
C ILE A 180 16.78 4.23 -0.71
N GLU A 181 17.02 4.13 0.58
CA GLU A 181 18.25 3.64 1.17
C GLU A 181 17.95 2.35 1.95
N PRO A 182 18.85 1.36 1.94
CA PRO A 182 18.69 0.18 2.79
C PRO A 182 18.93 0.55 4.26
N GLU A 183 18.22 -0.11 5.16
CA GLU A 183 18.44 -0.06 6.60
C GLU A 183 18.61 -1.52 7.08
N PHE A 184 19.74 -1.82 7.77
CA PHE A 184 20.12 -3.18 8.21
C PHE A 184 20.11 -3.30 9.73
#